data_ae3be90d897d1efc348dbc58f1208286
#
_entry.id   ae3be90d897d1efc348dbc58f1208286
#
_cell.length_a   1.000
_cell.length_b   1.000
_cell.length_c   1.000
_cell.angle_alpha   90.00
_cell.angle_beta   90.00
_cell.angle_gamma   90.00
#
_symmetry.space_group_name_H-M   'P 1'
#
loop_
_entity.id
_entity.type
_entity.pdbx_description
1 polymer ?
#
loop_
_entity_poly.entity_id
_entity_poly.type
_entity_poly.pdbx_seq_one_letter_code
_entity_poly.pdbx_strand_id
1 'polypeptide(L)'
;MAEVKPFRAVRYSERAGPLQTLVAPPYDVISPDQREELATRNPYNVVHLTLPSDEAEAGALWREWRGESILRDEDEPGFWWLSQEYVGPDGVARMREGLVAALRIEPYEKRVVLPHERTHRGPKEGRLRLLREVKAQLEPLFFLHEGPSPASRPSQEPDLEVEGARLWHLSPDGVAEALAECQLLIADGHHRYETALAYHAEAGTPESAFVLAVLVSLDDPGLMIFPTHRVFDHEPAGSLPAEERLPDAEAALRALEQAPADRAAAVVYRSGGAELAVDGKGELDVRLVDRLGHEGISYTPDWQEAVRAVDSGEAEVAVLMRPTRIEDVFAVAQRGETMPQKSTYFYPKLVSGLLFLPL
;
A
#
# COMPACT_ATOMS: atom_id res chain seq x y z
N MET A 1 5.85 10.67 -19.99
CA MET A 1 6.12 11.69 -18.96
C MET A 1 5.02 11.63 -17.91
N ALA A 2 5.38 11.57 -16.65
CA ALA A 2 4.41 11.63 -15.55
C ALA A 2 3.83 13.06 -15.47
N GLU A 3 2.52 13.17 -15.43
CA GLU A 3 1.83 14.44 -15.28
C GLU A 3 1.20 14.50 -13.89
N VAL A 4 1.72 15.33 -13.03
CA VAL A 4 1.16 15.64 -11.72
C VAL A 4 0.67 17.07 -11.69
N LYS A 5 -0.44 17.31 -11.03
CA LYS A 5 -0.99 18.66 -10.87
C LYS A 5 -1.47 18.91 -9.45
N PRO A 6 -1.49 20.18 -9.03
CA PRO A 6 -2.18 20.59 -7.81
C PRO A 6 -3.67 20.30 -7.96
N PHE A 7 -4.35 20.07 -6.85
CA PHE A 7 -5.78 19.77 -6.86
C PHE A 7 -6.49 20.46 -5.71
N ARG A 8 -7.75 20.74 -5.90
CA ARG A 8 -8.62 21.24 -4.85
C ARG A 8 -9.11 20.04 -4.05
N ALA A 9 -8.45 19.78 -2.92
CA ALA A 9 -8.81 18.67 -2.06
C ALA A 9 -10.18 18.88 -1.41
N VAL A 10 -10.92 17.79 -1.22
CA VAL A 10 -12.02 17.73 -0.26
C VAL A 10 -11.48 17.12 1.02
N ARG A 11 -11.83 17.66 2.17
CA ARG A 11 -11.47 17.13 3.50
C ARG A 11 -12.57 17.32 4.53
N TYR A 12 -12.43 16.66 5.65
CA TYR A 12 -13.33 16.88 6.77
C TYR A 12 -13.21 18.30 7.31
N SER A 13 -14.36 18.86 7.69
CA SER A 13 -14.45 20.09 8.46
C SER A 13 -14.44 19.76 9.97
N GLU A 14 -14.28 20.78 10.81
CA GLU A 14 -14.37 20.62 12.28
C GLU A 14 -15.74 20.08 12.75
N ARG A 15 -16.78 20.21 11.93
CA ARG A 15 -18.14 19.68 12.23
C ARG A 15 -18.21 18.16 12.27
N ALA A 16 -17.29 17.47 11.60
CA ALA A 16 -17.20 16.01 11.60
C ALA A 16 -16.68 15.45 12.93
N GLY A 17 -16.03 16.29 13.74
CA GLY A 17 -15.38 15.90 14.99
C GLY A 17 -13.88 15.68 14.86
N PRO A 18 -13.24 15.04 15.85
CA PRO A 18 -11.80 14.83 15.87
C PRO A 18 -11.33 13.93 14.72
N LEU A 19 -10.32 14.37 13.95
CA LEU A 19 -9.85 13.69 12.75
C LEU A 19 -9.45 12.22 12.99
N GLN A 20 -8.86 11.89 14.14
CA GLN A 20 -8.48 10.52 14.51
C GLN A 20 -9.68 9.55 14.61
N THR A 21 -10.90 10.06 14.74
CA THR A 21 -12.12 9.23 14.74
C THR A 21 -12.72 9.03 13.35
N LEU A 22 -12.25 9.80 12.36
CA LEU A 22 -12.79 9.88 11.01
C LEU A 22 -12.00 9.06 10.00
N VAL A 23 -10.72 8.85 10.26
CA VAL A 23 -9.80 8.14 9.37
C VAL A 23 -9.82 6.64 9.61
N ALA A 24 -9.32 5.89 8.63
CA ALA A 24 -9.18 4.44 8.70
C ALA A 24 -7.93 3.96 7.94
N PRO A 25 -7.44 2.74 8.18
CA PRO A 25 -6.51 2.08 7.27
C PRO A 25 -7.14 1.93 5.87
N PRO A 26 -6.36 1.60 4.82
CA PRO A 26 -6.93 1.29 3.51
C PRO A 26 -7.84 0.05 3.59
N TYR A 27 -8.84 0.04 2.73
CA TYR A 27 -9.95 -0.93 2.76
C TYR A 27 -9.51 -2.40 2.74
N ASP A 28 -8.40 -2.71 2.11
CA ASP A 28 -7.91 -4.07 1.86
C ASP A 28 -7.18 -4.71 3.05
N VAL A 29 -6.96 -3.94 4.11
CA VAL A 29 -6.37 -4.44 5.37
C VAL A 29 -7.35 -4.40 6.55
N ILE A 30 -8.59 -3.98 6.34
CA ILE A 30 -9.62 -3.90 7.37
C ILE A 30 -10.41 -5.21 7.43
N SER A 31 -10.38 -5.89 8.57
CA SER A 31 -11.25 -7.06 8.81
C SER A 31 -12.72 -6.66 9.01
N PRO A 32 -13.68 -7.60 8.88
CA PRO A 32 -15.09 -7.32 9.17
C PRO A 32 -15.33 -6.73 10.56
N ASP A 33 -14.67 -7.26 11.60
CA ASP A 33 -14.80 -6.77 12.97
C ASP A 33 -14.22 -5.36 13.13
N GLN A 34 -13.06 -5.10 12.54
CA GLN A 34 -12.46 -3.77 12.51
C GLN A 34 -13.34 -2.75 11.74
N ARG A 35 -13.97 -3.19 10.66
CA ARG A 35 -14.91 -2.33 9.91
C ARG A 35 -16.07 -1.89 10.80
N GLU A 36 -16.66 -2.80 11.59
CA GLU A 36 -17.74 -2.48 12.50
C GLU A 36 -17.30 -1.56 13.64
N GLU A 37 -16.13 -1.81 14.23
CA GLU A 37 -15.52 -0.92 15.22
C GLU A 37 -15.34 0.49 14.68
N LEU A 38 -14.75 0.65 13.48
CA LEU A 38 -14.53 1.94 12.85
C LEU A 38 -15.86 2.65 12.52
N ALA A 39 -16.86 1.92 12.03
CA ALA A 39 -18.18 2.48 11.71
C ALA A 39 -18.91 3.00 12.94
N THR A 40 -18.78 2.32 14.07
CA THR A 40 -19.40 2.75 15.34
C THR A 40 -18.64 3.87 16.04
N ARG A 41 -17.35 4.04 15.75
CA ARG A 41 -16.47 5.06 16.37
C ARG A 41 -16.94 6.49 16.07
N ASN A 42 -17.38 6.72 14.84
CA ASN A 42 -17.92 8.01 14.39
C ASN A 42 -18.84 7.80 13.18
N PRO A 43 -20.05 8.42 13.14
CA PRO A 43 -20.98 8.31 12.00
C PRO A 43 -20.39 8.86 10.68
N TYR A 44 -19.35 9.67 10.76
CA TYR A 44 -18.63 10.22 9.60
C TYR A 44 -17.28 9.51 9.35
N ASN A 45 -17.01 8.37 10.00
CA ASN A 45 -15.76 7.63 9.71
C ASN A 45 -15.71 7.24 8.23
N VAL A 46 -14.54 7.41 7.61
CA VAL A 46 -14.35 7.17 6.17
C VAL A 46 -14.71 5.75 5.74
N VAL A 47 -14.74 4.78 6.67
CA VAL A 47 -15.11 3.40 6.39
C VAL A 47 -16.52 3.27 5.80
N HIS A 48 -17.45 4.19 6.13
CA HIS A 48 -18.77 4.24 5.52
C HIS A 48 -18.73 4.52 4.02
N LEU A 49 -17.67 5.22 3.54
CA LEU A 49 -17.45 5.50 2.12
C LEU A 49 -16.55 4.44 1.47
N THR A 50 -15.51 3.95 2.16
CA THR A 50 -14.51 3.05 1.55
C THR A 50 -14.90 1.58 1.60
N LEU A 51 -15.68 1.17 2.61
CA LEU A 51 -16.22 -0.20 2.79
C LEU A 51 -17.72 -0.16 3.09
N PRO A 52 -18.54 0.42 2.19
CA PRO A 52 -19.98 0.48 2.40
C PRO A 52 -20.63 -0.91 2.30
N SER A 53 -21.80 -1.08 2.88
CA SER A 53 -22.67 -2.23 2.64
C SER A 53 -23.32 -2.18 1.25
N ASP A 54 -23.49 -0.98 0.71
CA ASP A 54 -24.06 -0.69 -0.60
C ASP A 54 -23.34 0.52 -1.22
N GLU A 55 -22.91 0.41 -2.46
CA GLU A 55 -22.16 1.46 -3.15
C GLU A 55 -23.02 2.71 -3.42
N ALA A 56 -24.32 2.55 -3.67
CA ALA A 56 -25.23 3.69 -3.88
C ALA A 56 -25.46 4.47 -2.58
N GLU A 57 -25.48 3.79 -1.43
CA GLU A 57 -25.50 4.43 -0.11
C GLU A 57 -24.26 5.29 0.11
N ALA A 58 -23.07 4.78 -0.19
CA ALA A 58 -21.84 5.58 -0.11
C ALA A 58 -21.88 6.83 -0.99
N GLY A 59 -22.43 6.73 -2.21
CA GLY A 59 -22.65 7.87 -3.09
C GLY A 59 -23.66 8.88 -2.51
N ALA A 60 -24.70 8.43 -1.82
CA ALA A 60 -25.65 9.30 -1.12
C ALA A 60 -24.98 10.01 0.07
N LEU A 61 -24.26 9.26 0.93
CA LEU A 61 -23.51 9.81 2.06
C LEU A 61 -22.46 10.84 1.63
N TRP A 62 -21.73 10.58 0.55
CA TRP A 62 -20.78 11.54 -0.01
C TRP A 62 -21.43 12.89 -0.35
N ARG A 63 -22.59 12.86 -1.01
CA ARG A 63 -23.37 14.08 -1.37
C ARG A 63 -23.93 14.76 -0.13
N GLU A 64 -24.48 13.99 0.81
CA GLU A 64 -25.03 14.48 2.07
C GLU A 64 -23.95 15.18 2.91
N TRP A 65 -22.82 14.54 3.14
CA TRP A 65 -21.72 15.10 3.93
C TRP A 65 -21.16 16.38 3.32
N ARG A 66 -21.14 16.49 1.99
CA ARG A 66 -20.79 17.75 1.31
C ARG A 66 -21.88 18.79 1.48
N GLY A 67 -23.15 18.44 1.32
CA GLY A 67 -24.28 19.34 1.50
C GLY A 67 -24.40 19.91 2.91
N GLU A 68 -24.06 19.12 3.92
CA GLU A 68 -24.08 19.49 5.33
C GLU A 68 -22.76 20.15 5.80
N SER A 69 -21.80 20.33 4.91
CA SER A 69 -20.47 20.86 5.21
C SER A 69 -19.70 20.03 6.24
N ILE A 70 -19.95 18.73 6.33
CA ILE A 70 -19.12 17.76 7.02
C ILE A 70 -17.81 17.59 6.25
N LEU A 71 -17.92 17.47 4.92
CA LEU A 71 -16.82 17.57 3.97
C LEU A 71 -16.83 18.95 3.31
N ARG A 72 -15.66 19.55 3.15
CA ARG A 72 -15.49 20.85 2.50
C ARG A 72 -14.40 20.80 1.45
N ASP A 73 -14.54 21.60 0.41
CA ASP A 73 -13.47 21.85 -0.56
C ASP A 73 -12.44 22.81 0.04
N GLU A 74 -11.16 22.62 -0.31
CA GLU A 74 -10.15 23.65 -0.09
C GLU A 74 -10.43 24.89 -0.97
N ASP A 75 -10.05 26.05 -0.48
CA ASP A 75 -10.28 27.32 -1.19
C ASP A 75 -9.45 27.40 -2.48
N GLU A 76 -8.21 26.93 -2.43
CA GLU A 76 -7.26 26.97 -3.54
C GLU A 76 -6.72 25.56 -3.86
N PRO A 77 -6.42 25.29 -5.14
CA PRO A 77 -5.73 24.05 -5.49
C PRO A 77 -4.26 24.12 -5.03
N GLY A 78 -3.76 23.00 -4.52
CA GLY A 78 -2.37 22.88 -4.11
C GLY A 78 -1.87 21.44 -4.17
N PHE A 79 -0.60 21.27 -3.94
CA PHE A 79 -0.02 20.01 -3.54
C PHE A 79 -0.09 19.89 -2.02
N TRP A 80 0.20 18.69 -1.51
CA TRP A 80 0.32 18.48 -0.08
C TRP A 80 1.60 17.72 0.22
N TRP A 81 2.28 18.10 1.30
CA TRP A 81 3.37 17.32 1.85
C TRP A 81 2.85 16.40 2.92
N LEU A 82 3.14 15.12 2.81
CA LEU A 82 2.80 14.09 3.80
C LEU A 82 4.06 13.68 4.54
N SER A 83 4.01 13.66 5.86
CA SER A 83 5.00 13.01 6.73
C SER A 83 4.29 11.94 7.55
N GLN A 84 4.83 10.71 7.54
CA GLN A 84 4.32 9.59 8.32
C GLN A 84 5.42 9.09 9.27
N GLU A 85 5.20 9.28 10.57
CA GLU A 85 6.02 8.70 11.63
C GLU A 85 5.46 7.33 12.00
N TYR A 86 6.33 6.34 12.13
CA TYR A 86 5.91 4.99 12.45
C TYR A 86 7.00 4.19 13.14
N VAL A 87 6.60 3.14 13.88
CA VAL A 87 7.49 2.10 14.37
C VAL A 87 7.27 0.86 13.51
N GLY A 88 8.33 0.37 12.88
CA GLY A 88 8.25 -0.82 12.03
C GLY A 88 8.05 -2.10 12.85
N PRO A 89 7.70 -3.23 12.21
CA PRO A 89 7.67 -4.57 12.84
C PRO A 89 8.99 -4.97 13.50
N ASP A 90 10.10 -4.35 13.09
CA ASP A 90 11.42 -4.50 13.68
C ASP A 90 11.66 -3.62 14.92
N GLY A 91 10.66 -2.89 15.39
CA GLY A 91 10.73 -1.99 16.54
C GLY A 91 11.49 -0.68 16.30
N VAL A 92 11.89 -0.38 15.06
CA VAL A 92 12.66 0.82 14.72
C VAL A 92 11.73 1.95 14.31
N ALA A 93 11.89 3.11 14.96
CA ALA A 93 11.16 4.34 14.59
C ALA A 93 11.72 4.95 13.31
N ARG A 94 10.83 5.31 12.40
CA ARG A 94 11.15 5.91 11.09
C ARG A 94 10.15 6.99 10.74
N MET A 95 10.52 7.81 9.76
CA MET A 95 9.63 8.81 9.18
C MET A 95 9.74 8.72 7.66
N ARG A 96 8.60 8.48 7.00
CA ARG A 96 8.47 8.49 5.55
C ARG A 96 7.80 9.78 5.10
N GLU A 97 8.35 10.41 4.07
CA GLU A 97 7.83 11.66 3.53
C GLU A 97 7.50 11.53 2.04
N GLY A 98 6.51 12.28 1.58
CA GLY A 98 6.11 12.25 0.19
C GLY A 98 5.18 13.39 -0.21
N LEU A 99 5.05 13.56 -1.52
CA LEU A 99 4.15 14.53 -2.14
C LEU A 99 2.78 13.91 -2.38
N VAL A 100 1.70 14.60 -2.00
CA VAL A 100 0.32 14.25 -2.38
C VAL A 100 -0.12 15.14 -3.53
N ALA A 101 -0.57 14.53 -4.63
CA ALA A 101 -0.92 15.20 -5.86
C ALA A 101 -2.07 14.50 -6.60
N ALA A 102 -2.66 15.18 -7.56
CA ALA A 102 -3.45 14.53 -8.61
C ALA A 102 -2.48 14.03 -9.70
N LEU A 103 -2.37 12.71 -9.85
CA LEU A 103 -1.55 12.06 -10.86
C LEU A 103 -2.41 11.63 -12.03
N ARG A 104 -2.01 12.00 -13.27
CA ARG A 104 -2.65 11.51 -14.48
C ARG A 104 -2.44 10.00 -14.62
N ILE A 105 -3.53 9.28 -14.85
CA ILE A 105 -3.47 7.86 -15.15
C ILE A 105 -3.04 7.65 -16.61
N GLU A 106 -2.20 6.64 -16.81
CA GLU A 106 -1.72 6.25 -18.12
C GLU A 106 -1.79 4.72 -18.28
N PRO A 107 -2.19 4.22 -19.45
CA PRO A 107 -2.11 2.79 -19.73
C PRO A 107 -0.68 2.27 -19.52
N TYR A 108 -0.54 1.06 -18.99
CA TYR A 108 0.77 0.47 -18.66
C TYR A 108 1.71 0.35 -19.88
N GLU A 109 1.14 0.24 -21.06
CA GLU A 109 1.90 0.18 -22.34
C GLU A 109 2.71 1.45 -22.59
N LYS A 110 2.29 2.59 -22.03
CA LYS A 110 3.07 3.84 -22.13
C LYS A 110 4.29 3.86 -21.21
N ARG A 111 4.38 2.92 -20.26
CA ARG A 111 5.52 2.76 -19.35
C ARG A 111 5.85 4.01 -18.52
N VAL A 112 4.86 4.86 -18.30
CA VAL A 112 4.95 5.97 -17.35
C VAL A 112 4.68 5.48 -15.92
N VAL A 113 3.66 4.63 -15.77
CA VAL A 113 3.31 3.97 -14.53
C VAL A 113 3.57 2.47 -14.69
N LEU A 114 4.33 1.91 -13.76
CA LEU A 114 4.77 0.53 -13.77
C LEU A 114 4.07 -0.27 -12.66
N PRO A 115 3.30 -1.31 -12.98
CA PRO A 115 2.83 -2.26 -12.00
C PRO A 115 3.94 -3.28 -11.68
N HIS A 116 3.97 -3.77 -10.45
CA HIS A 116 4.84 -4.89 -10.08
C HIS A 116 4.06 -6.14 -9.64
N GLU A 117 2.74 -6.04 -9.48
CA GLU A 117 1.87 -7.14 -9.05
C GLU A 117 0.67 -7.28 -10.01
N ARG A 118 0.19 -8.52 -10.19
CA ARG A 118 -1.02 -8.81 -10.97
C ARG A 118 -2.27 -8.56 -10.15
N THR A 119 -3.29 -8.01 -10.79
CA THR A 119 -4.60 -7.76 -10.17
C THR A 119 -5.60 -8.85 -10.49
N HIS A 120 -6.61 -9.03 -9.62
CA HIS A 120 -7.74 -9.95 -9.83
C HIS A 120 -9.02 -9.20 -10.24
N ARG A 121 -9.91 -9.90 -10.98
CA ARG A 121 -11.16 -9.31 -11.51
C ARG A 121 -12.15 -8.93 -10.40
N GLY A 122 -12.37 -9.79 -9.40
CA GLY A 122 -13.42 -9.62 -8.40
C GLY A 122 -13.35 -8.30 -7.62
N PRO A 123 -12.22 -7.96 -6.97
CA PRO A 123 -12.09 -6.69 -6.24
C PRO A 123 -12.28 -5.44 -7.10
N LYS A 124 -11.95 -5.50 -8.40
CA LYS A 124 -12.08 -4.35 -9.31
C LYS A 124 -13.54 -3.98 -9.58
N GLU A 125 -14.43 -4.96 -9.74
CA GLU A 125 -15.84 -4.68 -10.06
C GLU A 125 -16.55 -3.92 -8.94
N GLY A 126 -16.33 -4.32 -7.67
CA GLY A 126 -16.86 -3.60 -6.51
C GLY A 126 -16.32 -2.17 -6.42
N ARG A 127 -14.99 -2.01 -6.59
CA ARG A 127 -14.38 -0.67 -6.59
C ARG A 127 -14.88 0.21 -7.74
N LEU A 128 -15.13 -0.35 -8.92
CA LEU A 128 -15.66 0.40 -10.06
C LEU A 128 -17.11 0.86 -9.81
N ARG A 129 -17.95 0.00 -9.21
CA ARG A 129 -19.31 0.42 -8.80
C ARG A 129 -19.26 1.56 -7.80
N LEU A 130 -18.41 1.43 -6.76
CA LEU A 130 -18.23 2.48 -5.77
C LEU A 130 -17.78 3.81 -6.40
N LEU A 131 -16.80 3.76 -7.31
CA LEU A 131 -16.28 4.96 -7.97
C LEU A 131 -17.34 5.65 -8.85
N ARG A 132 -18.22 4.87 -9.51
CA ARG A 132 -19.36 5.40 -10.29
C ARG A 132 -20.36 6.16 -9.42
N GLU A 133 -20.61 5.66 -8.20
CA GLU A 133 -21.58 6.25 -7.28
C GLU A 133 -21.03 7.48 -6.54
N VAL A 134 -19.80 7.39 -6.05
CA VAL A 134 -19.18 8.45 -5.25
C VAL A 134 -18.58 9.54 -6.12
N LYS A 135 -17.99 9.20 -7.27
CA LYS A 135 -17.29 10.12 -8.18
C LYS A 135 -16.18 10.90 -7.49
N ALA A 136 -15.41 10.21 -6.66
CA ALA A 136 -14.21 10.75 -6.01
C ALA A 136 -13.21 9.63 -5.71
N GLN A 137 -11.93 9.96 -5.73
CA GLN A 137 -10.88 9.10 -5.19
C GLN A 137 -10.90 9.25 -3.67
N LEU A 138 -11.32 8.21 -2.97
CA LEU A 138 -11.48 8.20 -1.51
C LEU A 138 -10.21 7.81 -0.76
N GLU A 139 -9.29 7.17 -1.45
CA GLU A 139 -8.06 6.61 -0.88
C GLU A 139 -6.88 6.92 -1.79
N PRO A 140 -5.76 7.39 -1.25
CA PRO A 140 -4.58 7.67 -2.06
C PRO A 140 -3.94 6.37 -2.56
N LEU A 141 -3.42 6.41 -3.79
CA LEU A 141 -2.53 5.39 -4.31
C LEU A 141 -1.09 5.75 -3.94
N PHE A 142 -0.27 4.73 -3.72
CA PHE A 142 1.12 4.91 -3.34
C PHE A 142 2.05 4.62 -4.52
N PHE A 143 2.88 5.61 -4.86
CA PHE A 143 3.84 5.52 -5.95
C PHE A 143 5.25 5.83 -5.48
N LEU A 144 6.22 5.20 -6.14
CA LEU A 144 7.64 5.47 -5.95
C LEU A 144 8.25 6.05 -7.23
N HIS A 145 9.23 6.91 -7.07
CA HIS A 145 10.00 7.49 -8.17
C HIS A 145 11.49 7.53 -7.86
N GLU A 146 12.32 7.48 -8.89
CA GLU A 146 13.75 7.71 -8.78
C GLU A 146 14.06 9.21 -8.62
N GLY A 147 15.20 9.51 -8.03
CA GLY A 147 15.68 10.87 -7.82
C GLY A 147 15.09 11.57 -6.58
N PRO A 148 15.52 12.80 -6.33
CA PRO A 148 15.16 13.53 -5.11
C PRO A 148 13.67 13.85 -5.06
N SER A 149 13.16 14.04 -3.86
CA SER A 149 11.79 14.50 -3.65
C SER A 149 11.59 15.89 -4.25
N PRO A 150 10.45 16.15 -4.95
CA PRO A 150 10.21 17.41 -5.66
C PRO A 150 9.93 18.62 -4.74
N ALA A 151 9.74 18.35 -3.47
CA ALA A 151 9.49 19.35 -2.44
C ALA A 151 10.11 18.88 -1.11
N SER A 152 9.98 19.68 -0.08
CA SER A 152 10.40 19.35 1.28
C SER A 152 9.35 19.79 2.29
N ARG A 153 9.39 19.18 3.47
CA ARG A 153 8.50 19.53 4.57
C ARG A 153 8.62 21.01 4.93
N PRO A 154 7.49 21.74 4.98
CA PRO A 154 7.46 23.09 5.48
C PRO A 154 7.87 23.19 6.96
N SER A 155 8.40 24.34 7.37
CA SER A 155 8.77 24.60 8.76
C SER A 155 7.62 25.06 9.65
N GLN A 156 6.47 25.34 9.07
CA GLN A 156 5.24 25.74 9.76
C GLN A 156 4.53 24.55 10.39
N GLU A 157 3.54 24.83 11.24
CA GLU A 157 2.66 23.79 11.77
C GLU A 157 1.87 23.09 10.64
N PRO A 158 1.54 21.80 10.78
CA PRO A 158 0.76 21.08 9.78
C PRO A 158 -0.69 21.61 9.70
N ASP A 159 -1.26 21.60 8.49
CA ASP A 159 -2.67 21.92 8.27
C ASP A 159 -3.61 20.79 8.72
N LEU A 160 -3.13 19.55 8.68
CA LEU A 160 -3.82 18.36 9.18
C LEU A 160 -2.85 17.51 9.99
N GLU A 161 -3.32 17.00 11.12
CA GLU A 161 -2.57 16.06 11.95
C GLU A 161 -3.48 14.96 12.50
N VAL A 162 -3.00 13.73 12.38
CA VAL A 162 -3.60 12.54 12.98
C VAL A 162 -2.44 11.66 13.45
N GLU A 163 -2.68 10.73 14.36
CA GLU A 163 -1.64 9.85 14.89
C GLU A 163 -0.76 9.26 13.78
N GLY A 164 0.53 9.55 13.82
CA GLY A 164 1.52 9.08 12.86
C GLY A 164 1.51 9.79 11.49
N ALA A 165 0.60 10.73 11.21
CA ALA A 165 0.58 11.41 9.91
C ALA A 165 0.32 12.90 10.05
N ARG A 166 1.08 13.71 9.31
CA ARG A 166 0.93 15.17 9.21
C ARG A 166 0.93 15.60 7.76
N LEU A 167 0.09 16.59 7.42
CA LEU A 167 0.01 17.14 6.07
C LEU A 167 0.12 18.65 6.10
N TRP A 168 0.83 19.19 5.10
CA TRP A 168 0.97 20.62 4.85
C TRP A 168 0.51 20.92 3.43
N HIS A 169 -0.33 21.94 3.28
CA HIS A 169 -0.70 22.47 1.98
C HIS A 169 0.49 23.23 1.36
N LEU A 170 0.81 22.92 0.11
CA LEU A 170 1.92 23.53 -0.64
C LEU A 170 1.41 24.35 -1.80
N SER A 171 2.09 25.50 -2.03
CA SER A 171 1.93 26.26 -3.27
C SER A 171 2.27 25.39 -4.50
N PRO A 172 1.58 25.60 -5.64
CA PRO A 172 1.78 24.79 -6.85
C PRO A 172 3.10 25.02 -7.59
N ASP A 173 3.93 25.97 -7.17
CA ASP A 173 5.09 26.42 -7.95
C ASP A 173 6.23 25.38 -8.01
N GLY A 174 6.66 25.01 -9.21
CA GLY A 174 7.88 24.26 -9.49
C GLY A 174 7.88 22.76 -9.18
N VAL A 175 6.80 22.22 -8.63
CA VAL A 175 6.73 20.83 -8.16
C VAL A 175 6.48 19.85 -9.30
N ALA A 176 5.63 20.21 -10.27
CA ALA A 176 5.20 19.32 -11.34
C ALA A 176 6.33 18.96 -12.31
N GLU A 177 7.22 19.91 -12.59
CA GLU A 177 8.31 19.75 -13.55
C GLU A 177 9.35 18.73 -13.09
N ALA A 178 9.58 18.63 -11.79
CA ALA A 178 10.57 17.72 -11.21
C ALA A 178 10.23 16.24 -11.42
N LEU A 179 8.95 15.90 -11.57
CA LEU A 179 8.48 14.53 -11.74
C LEU A 179 8.17 14.18 -13.20
N ALA A 180 8.21 15.15 -14.12
CA ALA A 180 7.77 14.96 -15.51
C ALA A 180 8.49 13.83 -16.23
N GLU A 181 9.79 13.65 -16.01
CA GLU A 181 10.61 12.63 -16.67
C GLU A 181 10.67 11.30 -15.89
N CYS A 182 10.08 11.23 -14.69
CA CYS A 182 10.14 10.04 -13.86
C CYS A 182 9.22 8.93 -14.36
N GLN A 183 9.69 7.68 -14.27
CA GLN A 183 8.82 6.51 -14.22
C GLN A 183 8.31 6.33 -12.79
N LEU A 184 7.06 5.95 -12.65
CA LEU A 184 6.41 5.77 -11.36
C LEU A 184 6.09 4.29 -11.14
N LEU A 185 6.58 3.72 -10.06
CA LEU A 185 6.21 2.36 -9.64
C LEU A 185 5.00 2.43 -8.71
N ILE A 186 3.96 1.67 -8.99
CA ILE A 186 2.85 1.50 -8.04
C ILE A 186 3.39 0.67 -6.86
N ALA A 187 3.50 1.27 -5.68
CA ALA A 187 3.85 0.56 -4.45
C ALA A 187 2.63 -0.10 -3.80
N ASP A 188 1.49 0.61 -3.80
CA ASP A 188 0.22 0.10 -3.28
C ASP A 188 -0.96 0.69 -4.07
N GLY A 189 -2.02 -0.12 -4.24
CA GLY A 189 -3.25 0.30 -4.89
C GLY A 189 -3.39 -0.11 -6.36
N HIS A 190 -2.75 -1.19 -6.82
CA HIS A 190 -2.88 -1.71 -8.20
C HIS A 190 -4.34 -1.87 -8.66
N HIS A 191 -5.20 -2.46 -7.82
CA HIS A 191 -6.63 -2.60 -8.13
C HIS A 191 -7.33 -1.26 -8.28
N ARG A 192 -6.99 -0.26 -7.45
CA ARG A 192 -7.55 1.10 -7.52
C ARG A 192 -7.09 1.84 -8.77
N TYR A 193 -5.83 1.66 -9.17
CA TYR A 193 -5.31 2.24 -10.40
C TYR A 193 -6.02 1.69 -11.65
N GLU A 194 -6.16 0.37 -11.76
CA GLU A 194 -6.88 -0.25 -12.88
C GLU A 194 -8.38 0.08 -12.88
N THR A 195 -8.98 0.25 -11.69
CA THR A 195 -10.36 0.75 -11.56
C THR A 195 -10.48 2.17 -12.11
N ALA A 196 -9.50 3.04 -11.82
CA ALA A 196 -9.49 4.41 -12.35
C ALA A 196 -9.35 4.44 -13.86
N LEU A 197 -8.49 3.59 -14.45
CA LEU A 197 -8.39 3.42 -15.91
C LEU A 197 -9.72 3.00 -16.54
N ALA A 198 -10.39 2.01 -15.94
CA ALA A 198 -11.70 1.54 -16.42
C ALA A 198 -12.77 2.62 -16.30
N TYR A 199 -12.82 3.32 -15.19
CA TYR A 199 -13.76 4.42 -14.97
C TYR A 199 -13.54 5.57 -15.96
N HIS A 200 -12.29 5.96 -16.19
CA HIS A 200 -11.97 7.01 -17.17
C HIS A 200 -12.38 6.63 -18.59
N ALA A 201 -12.20 5.37 -18.96
CA ALA A 201 -12.64 4.87 -20.27
C ALA A 201 -14.17 4.96 -20.47
N GLU A 202 -14.95 4.88 -19.38
CA GLU A 202 -16.42 5.03 -19.37
C GLU A 202 -16.86 6.49 -19.29
N ALA A 203 -16.30 7.25 -18.34
CA ALA A 203 -16.72 8.60 -18.00
C ALA A 203 -16.23 9.65 -18.99
N GLY A 204 -14.98 9.53 -19.47
CA GLY A 204 -14.38 10.43 -20.45
C GLY A 204 -14.22 11.88 -19.99
N THR A 205 -14.40 12.18 -18.71
CA THR A 205 -14.26 13.55 -18.18
C THR A 205 -12.77 13.89 -17.96
N PRO A 206 -12.37 15.17 -18.03
CA PRO A 206 -10.99 15.57 -17.73
C PRO A 206 -10.54 15.19 -16.31
N GLU A 207 -11.46 15.27 -15.33
CA GLU A 207 -11.20 14.98 -13.92
C GLU A 207 -10.95 13.48 -13.70
N SER A 208 -11.72 12.61 -14.37
CA SER A 208 -11.56 11.16 -14.28
C SER A 208 -10.20 10.64 -14.78
N ALA A 209 -9.44 11.47 -15.50
CA ALA A 209 -8.08 11.16 -15.92
C ALA A 209 -7.03 11.21 -14.80
N PHE A 210 -7.44 11.51 -13.56
CA PHE A 210 -6.51 11.70 -12.44
C PHE A 210 -6.88 10.82 -11.25
N VAL A 211 -5.85 10.42 -10.49
CA VAL A 211 -5.98 9.70 -9.21
C VAL A 211 -5.32 10.50 -8.10
N LEU A 212 -5.81 10.33 -6.89
CA LEU A 212 -5.14 10.83 -5.69
C LEU A 212 -3.90 9.98 -5.44
N ALA A 213 -2.72 10.58 -5.50
CA ALA A 213 -1.45 9.90 -5.40
C ALA A 213 -0.58 10.45 -4.27
N VAL A 214 0.08 9.55 -3.55
CA VAL A 214 1.24 9.86 -2.71
C VAL A 214 2.47 9.38 -3.45
N LEU A 215 3.41 10.28 -3.72
CA LEU A 215 4.65 10.04 -4.45
C LEU A 215 5.83 10.16 -3.48
N VAL A 216 6.58 9.08 -3.33
CA VAL A 216 7.74 8.99 -2.43
C VAL A 216 8.99 8.68 -3.22
N SER A 217 10.07 9.36 -2.91
CA SER A 217 11.38 9.07 -3.50
C SER A 217 11.89 7.69 -3.05
N LEU A 218 12.57 6.98 -3.95
CA LEU A 218 13.30 5.76 -3.59
C LEU A 218 14.43 6.02 -2.58
N ASP A 219 14.90 7.26 -2.52
CA ASP A 219 15.96 7.69 -1.60
C ASP A 219 15.42 8.09 -0.20
N ASP A 220 14.10 8.02 0.02
CA ASP A 220 13.50 8.37 1.32
C ASP A 220 13.92 7.37 2.39
N PRO A 221 14.56 7.81 3.50
CA PRO A 221 15.10 6.91 4.52
C PRO A 221 14.02 6.17 5.33
N GLY A 222 12.78 6.62 5.28
CA GLY A 222 11.63 5.96 5.90
C GLY A 222 10.84 5.07 4.92
N LEU A 223 11.30 4.91 3.68
CA LEU A 223 10.69 3.98 2.75
C LEU A 223 11.15 2.56 3.05
N MET A 224 10.25 1.70 3.53
CA MET A 224 10.57 0.32 3.88
C MET A 224 9.60 -0.67 3.24
N ILE A 225 10.19 -1.80 2.80
CA ILE A 225 9.46 -3.03 2.52
C ILE A 225 9.79 -4.00 3.65
N PHE A 226 8.76 -4.50 4.32
CA PHE A 226 8.92 -5.59 5.28
C PHE A 226 8.67 -6.94 4.61
N PRO A 227 9.25 -8.02 5.15
CA PRO A 227 8.99 -9.35 4.62
C PRO A 227 7.52 -9.68 4.74
N THR A 228 7.02 -10.50 3.83
CA THR A 228 5.70 -11.10 3.92
C THR A 228 5.91 -12.59 4.16
N HIS A 229 5.95 -12.99 5.44
CA HIS A 229 6.03 -14.39 5.83
C HIS A 229 4.75 -15.12 5.43
N ARG A 230 4.87 -16.38 5.10
CA ARG A 230 3.74 -17.22 4.71
C ARG A 230 3.46 -18.24 5.79
N VAL A 231 2.19 -18.42 6.12
CA VAL A 231 1.74 -19.37 7.15
C VAL A 231 0.70 -20.28 6.49
N PHE A 232 0.95 -21.58 6.51
CA PHE A 232 0.11 -22.60 5.90
C PHE A 232 -0.62 -23.38 7.00
N ASP A 233 -1.93 -23.53 6.87
CA ASP A 233 -2.79 -24.32 7.77
C ASP A 233 -2.63 -25.82 7.58
N HIS A 234 -1.91 -26.25 6.52
CA HIS A 234 -1.54 -27.63 6.23
C HIS A 234 -0.17 -27.71 5.55
N GLU A 235 0.42 -28.89 5.45
CA GLU A 235 1.68 -29.11 4.73
C GLU A 235 1.50 -28.74 3.25
N PRO A 236 2.27 -27.78 2.70
CA PRO A 236 2.16 -27.37 1.32
C PRO A 236 2.51 -28.52 0.36
N ALA A 237 1.84 -28.57 -0.80
CA ALA A 237 2.05 -29.63 -1.79
C ALA A 237 3.45 -29.58 -2.43
N GLY A 238 4.06 -28.40 -2.51
CA GLY A 238 5.42 -28.21 -2.99
C GLY A 238 6.47 -28.42 -1.88
N SER A 239 7.73 -28.47 -2.27
CA SER A 239 8.86 -28.53 -1.32
C SER A 239 9.98 -27.58 -1.74
N LEU A 240 10.75 -27.12 -0.78
CA LEU A 240 11.99 -26.33 -1.03
C LEU A 240 13.22 -27.21 -0.77
N PRO A 241 14.32 -26.95 -1.48
CA PRO A 241 15.57 -27.68 -1.25
C PRO A 241 16.15 -27.28 0.10
N ALA A 242 16.10 -28.16 1.11
CA ALA A 242 16.71 -27.94 2.40
C ALA A 242 18.24 -28.04 2.28
N GLU A 243 18.95 -26.97 2.69
CA GLU A 243 20.41 -26.92 2.70
C GLU A 243 20.97 -27.17 4.10
N GLU A 244 20.30 -26.64 5.12
CA GLU A 244 20.74 -26.72 6.51
C GLU A 244 19.55 -26.84 7.47
N ARG A 245 19.66 -27.71 8.49
CA ARG A 245 18.73 -27.78 9.61
C ARG A 245 19.24 -26.95 10.78
N LEU A 246 18.35 -26.19 11.37
CA LEU A 246 18.64 -25.23 12.43
C LEU A 246 17.73 -25.51 13.65
N PRO A 247 18.22 -25.26 14.87
CA PRO A 247 17.52 -25.68 16.09
C PRO A 247 16.22 -24.90 16.35
N ASP A 248 16.17 -23.66 15.93
CA ASP A 248 15.05 -22.74 16.19
C ASP A 248 14.92 -21.66 15.11
N ALA A 249 13.83 -20.91 15.17
CA ALA A 249 13.50 -19.84 14.22
C ALA A 249 14.50 -18.69 14.25
N GLU A 250 15.05 -18.33 15.43
CA GLU A 250 16.01 -17.22 15.52
C GLU A 250 17.36 -17.58 14.86
N ALA A 251 17.84 -18.80 15.09
CA ALA A 251 19.03 -19.29 14.42
C ALA A 251 18.83 -19.33 12.90
N ALA A 252 17.63 -19.74 12.47
CA ALA A 252 17.27 -19.81 11.06
C ALA A 252 17.16 -18.44 10.41
N LEU A 253 16.60 -17.44 11.08
CA LEU A 253 16.58 -16.06 10.58
C LEU A 253 17.99 -15.47 10.44
N ARG A 254 18.87 -15.70 11.43
CA ARG A 254 20.27 -15.28 11.32
C ARG A 254 20.99 -15.94 10.14
N ALA A 255 20.71 -17.21 9.88
CA ALA A 255 21.27 -17.93 8.72
C ALA A 255 20.68 -17.39 7.40
N LEU A 256 19.38 -17.07 7.38
CA LEU A 256 18.70 -16.47 6.23
C LEU A 256 19.29 -15.09 5.88
N GLU A 257 19.57 -14.25 6.88
CA GLU A 257 20.22 -12.94 6.69
C GLU A 257 21.64 -13.08 6.11
N GLN A 258 22.35 -14.15 6.47
CA GLN A 258 23.71 -14.44 5.99
C GLN A 258 23.73 -15.18 4.63
N ALA A 259 22.58 -15.66 4.17
CA ALA A 259 22.48 -16.34 2.87
C ALA A 259 22.90 -15.38 1.73
N PRO A 260 23.58 -15.89 0.68
CA PRO A 260 24.06 -15.04 -0.41
C PRO A 260 22.96 -14.18 -1.01
N ALA A 261 23.22 -12.89 -1.17
CA ALA A 261 22.22 -11.93 -1.68
C ALA A 261 21.86 -12.17 -3.16
N ASP A 262 22.70 -12.90 -3.89
CA ASP A 262 22.47 -13.28 -5.29
C ASP A 262 21.79 -14.64 -5.46
N ARG A 263 21.36 -15.27 -4.36
CA ARG A 263 20.61 -16.52 -4.36
C ARG A 263 19.28 -16.36 -3.65
N ALA A 264 18.25 -17.03 -4.16
CA ALA A 264 16.97 -17.12 -3.48
C ALA A 264 17.10 -17.95 -2.19
N ALA A 265 16.51 -17.46 -1.10
CA ALA A 265 16.55 -18.16 0.17
C ALA A 265 15.26 -17.95 0.97
N ALA A 266 14.90 -18.96 1.76
CA ALA A 266 13.78 -18.90 2.69
C ALA A 266 14.04 -19.90 3.84
N VAL A 267 13.36 -19.69 4.97
CA VAL A 267 13.34 -20.65 6.09
C VAL A 267 11.98 -21.31 6.15
N VAL A 268 11.97 -22.62 6.20
CA VAL A 268 10.77 -23.42 6.46
C VAL A 268 10.78 -23.83 7.93
N TYR A 269 9.82 -23.31 8.70
CA TYR A 269 9.65 -23.60 10.12
C TYR A 269 8.50 -24.57 10.33
N ARG A 270 8.74 -25.59 11.14
CA ARG A 270 7.75 -26.56 11.60
C ARG A 270 7.89 -26.78 13.11
N SER A 271 6.88 -27.33 13.74
CA SER A 271 7.01 -27.75 15.14
C SER A 271 8.19 -28.74 15.29
N GLY A 272 9.22 -28.31 16.01
CA GLY A 272 10.45 -29.10 16.23
C GLY A 272 11.67 -28.71 15.41
N GLY A 273 11.67 -27.61 14.67
CA GLY A 273 12.85 -27.04 14.04
C GLY A 273 12.64 -26.26 12.76
N ALA A 274 13.72 -25.74 12.26
CA ALA A 274 13.73 -24.91 11.06
C ALA A 274 14.69 -25.49 10.01
N GLU A 275 14.39 -25.26 8.74
CA GLU A 275 15.24 -25.65 7.61
C GLU A 275 15.49 -24.41 6.74
N LEU A 276 16.76 -24.08 6.52
CA LEU A 276 17.16 -23.07 5.55
C LEU A 276 17.16 -23.72 4.15
N ALA A 277 16.40 -23.13 3.24
CA ALA A 277 16.40 -23.44 1.83
C ALA A 277 17.13 -22.35 1.06
N VAL A 278 18.10 -22.73 0.21
CA VAL A 278 18.84 -21.81 -0.68
C VAL A 278 18.86 -22.43 -2.08
N ASP A 279 18.42 -21.67 -3.07
CA ASP A 279 18.34 -22.13 -4.47
C ASP A 279 18.60 -20.96 -5.44
N GLY A 280 18.64 -21.24 -6.70
CA GLY A 280 18.56 -20.35 -7.85
C GLY A 280 19.41 -19.06 -7.77
N LYS A 281 20.56 -19.01 -8.44
CA LYS A 281 21.31 -17.78 -8.59
C LYS A 281 20.54 -16.75 -9.42
N GLY A 282 20.37 -15.53 -8.89
CA GLY A 282 19.65 -14.44 -9.54
C GLY A 282 18.11 -14.57 -9.50
N GLU A 283 17.58 -15.56 -8.76
CA GLU A 283 16.16 -15.70 -8.50
C GLU A 283 15.75 -14.92 -7.24
N LEU A 284 14.51 -14.42 -7.20
CA LEU A 284 13.97 -13.76 -6.02
C LEU A 284 13.42 -14.77 -5.01
N ASP A 285 13.57 -14.50 -3.71
CA ASP A 285 13.06 -15.34 -2.61
C ASP A 285 11.57 -15.66 -2.79
N VAL A 286 10.78 -14.67 -3.20
CA VAL A 286 9.34 -14.82 -3.42
C VAL A 286 9.02 -15.83 -4.53
N ARG A 287 9.84 -15.96 -5.57
CA ARG A 287 9.67 -16.95 -6.62
C ARG A 287 10.02 -18.36 -6.16
N LEU A 288 11.06 -18.47 -5.31
CA LEU A 288 11.39 -19.75 -4.68
C LEU A 288 10.22 -20.27 -3.85
N VAL A 289 9.67 -19.41 -2.98
CA VAL A 289 8.58 -19.79 -2.06
C VAL A 289 7.25 -19.98 -2.79
N ASP A 290 7.02 -19.32 -3.92
CA ASP A 290 5.82 -19.50 -4.75
C ASP A 290 5.64 -20.94 -5.26
N ARG A 291 6.72 -21.71 -5.31
CA ARG A 291 6.71 -23.16 -5.66
C ARG A 291 5.94 -24.02 -4.65
N LEU A 292 5.71 -23.52 -3.43
CA LEU A 292 4.93 -24.22 -2.40
C LEU A 292 3.42 -24.23 -2.70
N GLY A 293 2.95 -23.30 -3.55
CA GLY A 293 1.52 -23.11 -3.84
C GLY A 293 0.87 -22.10 -2.91
N HIS A 294 -0.44 -21.93 -3.05
CA HIS A 294 -1.22 -20.89 -2.37
C HIS A 294 -2.45 -21.42 -1.62
N GLU A 295 -2.60 -22.72 -1.50
CA GLU A 295 -3.71 -23.33 -0.78
C GLU A 295 -3.48 -23.21 0.72
N GLY A 296 -4.50 -22.82 1.49
CA GLY A 296 -4.44 -22.68 2.95
C GLY A 296 -3.40 -21.70 3.47
N ILE A 297 -3.05 -20.68 2.66
CA ILE A 297 -2.01 -19.72 3.00
C ILE A 297 -2.59 -18.45 3.61
N SER A 298 -1.96 -17.99 4.69
CA SER A 298 -2.10 -16.64 5.23
C SER A 298 -0.75 -15.91 5.25
N TYR A 299 -0.77 -14.61 5.51
CA TYR A 299 0.41 -13.75 5.39
C TYR A 299 0.55 -12.84 6.61
N THR A 300 1.76 -12.70 7.12
CA THR A 300 2.08 -11.75 8.20
C THR A 300 3.47 -11.13 7.99
N PRO A 301 3.69 -9.85 8.34
CA PRO A 301 5.01 -9.25 8.38
C PRO A 301 5.79 -9.57 9.67
N ASP A 302 5.12 -10.16 10.67
CA ASP A 302 5.71 -10.52 11.96
C ASP A 302 6.10 -12.00 11.99
N TRP A 303 7.40 -12.28 11.97
CA TRP A 303 7.91 -13.64 12.04
C TRP A 303 7.57 -14.36 13.35
N GLN A 304 7.43 -13.62 14.46
CA GLN A 304 7.06 -14.20 15.74
C GLN A 304 5.60 -14.66 15.73
N GLU A 305 4.72 -13.91 15.07
CA GLU A 305 3.34 -14.32 14.83
C GLU A 305 3.30 -15.61 13.98
N ALA A 306 4.08 -15.66 12.89
CA ALA A 306 4.17 -16.84 12.04
C ALA A 306 4.64 -18.09 12.81
N VAL A 307 5.67 -17.93 13.64
CA VAL A 307 6.19 -19.03 14.48
C VAL A 307 5.18 -19.43 15.54
N ARG A 308 4.54 -18.47 16.23
CA ARG A 308 3.51 -18.78 17.24
C ARG A 308 2.33 -19.56 16.67
N ALA A 309 1.90 -19.26 15.46
CA ALA A 309 0.81 -20.00 14.79
C ALA A 309 1.16 -21.47 14.61
N VAL A 310 2.42 -21.79 14.28
CA VAL A 310 2.89 -23.18 14.17
C VAL A 310 3.03 -23.83 15.56
N ASP A 311 3.61 -23.13 16.53
CA ASP A 311 3.83 -23.67 17.87
C ASP A 311 2.52 -23.92 18.64
N SER A 312 1.48 -23.12 18.37
CA SER A 312 0.13 -23.31 18.95
C SER A 312 -0.68 -24.39 18.24
N GLY A 313 -0.26 -24.85 17.07
CA GLY A 313 -0.99 -25.81 16.23
C GLY A 313 -2.13 -25.19 15.42
N GLU A 314 -2.18 -23.85 15.30
CA GLU A 314 -3.09 -23.14 14.39
C GLU A 314 -2.65 -23.27 12.93
N ALA A 315 -1.36 -23.54 12.71
CA ALA A 315 -0.77 -23.76 11.41
C ALA A 315 0.24 -24.92 11.44
N GLU A 316 0.51 -25.53 10.30
CA GLU A 316 1.51 -26.61 10.20
C GLU A 316 2.89 -26.10 9.81
N VAL A 317 2.95 -25.08 8.94
CA VAL A 317 4.22 -24.58 8.38
C VAL A 317 4.23 -23.06 8.35
N ALA A 318 5.34 -22.46 8.79
CA ALA A 318 5.65 -21.06 8.52
C ALA A 318 6.86 -20.96 7.59
N VAL A 319 6.79 -20.10 6.59
CA VAL A 319 7.91 -19.79 5.70
C VAL A 319 8.37 -18.36 5.96
N LEU A 320 9.56 -18.24 6.58
CA LEU A 320 10.16 -16.95 6.92
C LEU A 320 11.02 -16.48 5.74
N MET A 321 10.88 -15.20 5.42
CA MET A 321 11.47 -14.60 4.22
C MET A 321 12.25 -13.35 4.56
N ARG A 322 13.23 -13.02 3.72
CA ARG A 322 13.85 -11.69 3.71
C ARG A 322 12.90 -10.65 3.12
N PRO A 323 13.00 -9.37 3.50
CA PRO A 323 12.29 -8.30 2.80
C PRO A 323 12.75 -8.26 1.33
N THR A 324 11.80 -8.10 0.41
CA THR A 324 12.13 -7.86 -1.00
C THR A 324 12.83 -6.51 -1.13
N ARG A 325 13.93 -6.46 -1.86
CA ARG A 325 14.66 -5.21 -2.08
C ARG A 325 13.89 -4.29 -3.04
N ILE A 326 13.85 -3.01 -2.74
CA ILE A 326 13.11 -2.03 -3.55
C ILE A 326 13.65 -1.98 -4.99
N GLU A 327 14.98 -2.06 -5.14
CA GLU A 327 15.64 -2.07 -6.44
C GLU A 327 15.22 -3.27 -7.30
N ASP A 328 15.02 -4.43 -6.68
CA ASP A 328 14.58 -5.65 -7.37
C ASP A 328 13.12 -5.51 -7.85
N VAL A 329 12.25 -4.90 -7.03
CA VAL A 329 10.85 -4.60 -7.41
C VAL A 329 10.83 -3.68 -8.62
N PHE A 330 11.60 -2.60 -8.57
CA PHE A 330 11.68 -1.63 -9.65
C PHE A 330 12.25 -2.26 -10.94
N ALA A 331 13.34 -3.01 -10.82
CA ALA A 331 13.95 -3.71 -11.96
C ALA A 331 13.00 -4.73 -12.62
N VAL A 332 12.21 -5.48 -11.83
CA VAL A 332 11.19 -6.40 -12.38
C VAL A 332 10.13 -5.62 -13.16
N ALA A 333 9.60 -4.55 -12.58
CA ALA A 333 8.59 -3.72 -13.21
C ALA A 333 9.12 -3.01 -14.47
N GLN A 334 10.37 -2.55 -14.46
CA GLN A 334 11.04 -1.97 -15.63
C GLN A 334 11.25 -2.96 -16.78
N ARG A 335 11.31 -4.26 -16.52
CA ARG A 335 11.32 -5.29 -17.57
C ARG A 335 9.92 -5.62 -18.11
N GLY A 336 8.86 -5.02 -17.54
CA GLY A 336 7.47 -5.34 -17.86
C GLY A 336 7.02 -6.69 -17.28
N GLU A 337 7.74 -7.20 -16.28
CA GLU A 337 7.42 -8.42 -15.56
C GLU A 337 6.61 -8.08 -14.30
N THR A 338 5.95 -9.08 -13.74
CA THR A 338 5.25 -8.98 -12.46
C THR A 338 5.82 -10.00 -11.47
N MET A 339 5.76 -9.64 -10.21
CA MET A 339 6.09 -10.52 -9.08
C MET A 339 4.88 -11.38 -8.69
N PRO A 340 5.10 -12.51 -8.00
CA PRO A 340 4.04 -13.22 -7.30
C PRO A 340 3.24 -12.31 -6.36
N GLN A 341 2.04 -12.73 -6.01
CA GLN A 341 1.22 -11.98 -5.05
C GLN A 341 1.89 -11.89 -3.68
N LYS A 342 1.61 -10.76 -2.98
CA LYS A 342 2.15 -10.52 -1.65
C LYS A 342 3.68 -10.62 -1.58
N SER A 343 4.35 -10.20 -2.66
CA SER A 343 5.82 -10.12 -2.71
C SER A 343 6.38 -8.93 -1.96
N THR A 344 5.56 -7.91 -1.71
CA THR A 344 5.96 -6.67 -1.06
C THR A 344 4.97 -6.28 0.02
N TYR A 345 5.48 -5.74 1.13
CA TYR A 345 4.68 -5.11 2.16
C TYR A 345 5.27 -3.74 2.48
N PHE A 346 4.84 -2.75 1.70
CA PHE A 346 5.20 -1.35 1.96
C PHE A 346 4.52 -0.86 3.22
N TYR A 347 5.32 -0.39 4.17
CA TYR A 347 4.85 0.02 5.48
C TYR A 347 5.32 1.45 5.82
N PRO A 348 4.53 2.24 6.55
CA PRO A 348 3.14 1.98 6.92
C PRO A 348 2.20 2.09 5.71
N LYS A 349 1.00 1.55 5.85
CA LYS A 349 -0.05 1.79 4.86
C LYS A 349 -0.48 3.26 4.91
N LEU A 350 -0.95 3.79 3.76
CA LEU A 350 -1.49 5.14 3.69
C LEU A 350 -2.84 5.21 4.39
N VAL A 351 -3.03 6.23 5.21
CA VAL A 351 -4.30 6.46 5.92
C VAL A 351 -5.35 6.99 4.95
N SER A 352 -6.55 6.44 4.99
CA SER A 352 -7.73 6.89 4.25
C SER A 352 -8.50 7.96 5.05
N GLY A 353 -9.09 8.95 4.35
CA GLY A 353 -9.91 9.98 5.00
C GLY A 353 -9.19 11.29 5.33
N LEU A 354 -7.92 11.45 4.95
CA LEU A 354 -7.21 12.72 5.12
C LEU A 354 -7.58 13.72 4.02
N LEU A 355 -7.50 13.28 2.78
CA LEU A 355 -7.82 14.05 1.59
C LEU A 355 -8.60 13.20 0.60
N PHE A 356 -9.49 13.83 -0.16
CA PHE A 356 -10.23 13.22 -1.24
C PHE A 356 -10.05 14.04 -2.53
N LEU A 357 -10.08 13.37 -3.68
CA LEU A 357 -10.02 14.01 -4.99
C LEU A 357 -11.35 13.79 -5.73
N PRO A 358 -12.20 14.81 -5.87
CA PRO A 358 -13.41 14.74 -6.70
C PRO A 358 -13.08 14.52 -8.18
N LEU A 359 -13.98 13.81 -8.91
CA LEU A 359 -13.85 13.45 -10.33
C LEU A 359 -14.94 14.08 -11.19
#